data_fb8db61112d0c733092351db4925a9a8
#
_entry.id   fb8db61112d0c733092351db4925a9a8
#
_cell.length_a   1.000
_cell.length_b   1.000
_cell.length_c   1.000
_cell.angle_alpha   90.00
_cell.angle_beta   90.00
_cell.angle_gamma   90.00
#
_symmetry.space_group_name_H-M   'P 1'
#
loop_
_entity.id
_entity.type
_entity.pdbx_description
1 polymer ?
#
loop_
_entity_poly.entity_id
_entity_poly.type
_entity_poly.pdbx_seq_one_letter_code
_entity_poly.pdbx_strand_id
1 'polypeptide(L)'
;SALLDPASGNMTDISPASRGNNTLGHNDGTGHTVNPATGLPYNAQIVPHGDYGRVVAEFWADGPDSETPPGHWNKLANDVADHPSFQRRIGGTGPILNELEWDVKMYFALNGAVHDAAIAAWGCKRKYDYIRPISSIRYMGAVGQSSDTNSPGFHTNGLPLIAGSIEMVTSQTAVIGQKHSGLVPERMAIFAWGGEPLNPETEFTGTKWIHADTWLPYQRDTFVTPSFAGYISAHSAFSRAAAEVLTRMTGNPFFPGGMGTFHATRNEYLEFEEGPSVDITLQWATYYDAADEAGISRLYGGIHFPVDDNPGRIMGSTCGIQAWKCARKYFDGSIANDEVNATIELDAFNNCTIGWNSLPSFSYKVEASVDLKNFSPLSGGQQGHEYTNSFNLSMPGAEKLFFRVTKTVAKN
;
A
#
# COMPACT_ATOMS: atom_id res chain seq x y z
N SER A 1 -19.14 -4.47 5.21
CA SER A 1 -19.38 -5.93 5.35
C SER A 1 -20.72 -6.37 4.76
N ALA A 2 -21.81 -5.58 4.83
CA ALA A 2 -23.05 -5.92 4.12
C ALA A 2 -22.89 -6.01 2.61
N LEU A 3 -21.87 -5.39 2.04
CA LEU A 3 -21.51 -5.49 0.62
C LEU A 3 -20.78 -6.80 0.27
N LEU A 4 -20.43 -7.62 1.25
CA LEU A 4 -19.76 -8.91 1.02
C LEU A 4 -20.73 -10.07 0.83
N ASP A 5 -22.04 -9.84 0.86
CA ASP A 5 -23.03 -10.88 0.68
C ASP A 5 -23.38 -11.08 -0.80
N PRO A 6 -22.97 -12.19 -1.43
CA PRO A 6 -23.31 -12.48 -2.82
C PRO A 6 -24.82 -12.71 -3.02
N ALA A 7 -25.53 -13.14 -1.98
CA ALA A 7 -26.98 -13.34 -2.01
C ALA A 7 -27.78 -12.03 -1.92
N SER A 8 -27.12 -10.89 -1.70
CA SER A 8 -27.79 -9.58 -1.65
C SER A 8 -28.48 -9.16 -2.97
N GLY A 9 -28.14 -9.80 -4.09
CA GLY A 9 -28.63 -9.47 -5.42
C GLY A 9 -28.00 -8.20 -6.03
N ASN A 10 -27.08 -7.55 -5.32
CA ASN A 10 -26.37 -6.37 -5.83
C ASN A 10 -25.33 -6.79 -6.88
N MET A 11 -25.48 -6.29 -8.09
CA MET A 11 -24.54 -6.52 -9.19
C MET A 11 -23.67 -5.29 -9.44
N THR A 12 -22.45 -5.52 -9.87
CA THR A 12 -21.51 -4.44 -10.19
C THR A 12 -20.71 -4.76 -11.45
N ASP A 13 -20.47 -3.78 -12.29
CA ASP A 13 -19.53 -3.90 -13.40
C ASP A 13 -18.12 -3.65 -12.88
N ILE A 14 -17.25 -4.64 -13.01
CA ILE A 14 -15.85 -4.58 -12.56
C ILE A 14 -14.86 -4.38 -13.72
N SER A 15 -15.36 -4.16 -14.92
CA SER A 15 -14.50 -3.91 -16.08
C SER A 15 -13.80 -2.55 -16.01
N PRO A 16 -12.68 -2.37 -16.73
CA PRO A 16 -12.03 -1.06 -16.85
C PRO A 16 -12.93 0.04 -17.46
N ALA A 17 -14.05 -0.32 -18.11
CA ALA A 17 -15.01 0.66 -18.63
C ALA A 17 -15.76 1.41 -17.52
N SER A 18 -15.95 0.79 -16.36
CA SER A 18 -16.71 1.35 -15.24
C SER A 18 -15.88 1.62 -14.00
N ARG A 19 -14.67 1.06 -13.92
CA ARG A 19 -13.76 1.22 -12.78
C ARG A 19 -12.42 1.77 -13.20
N GLY A 20 -11.71 2.36 -12.24
CA GLY A 20 -10.40 2.95 -12.49
C GLY A 20 -10.48 4.37 -13.05
N ASN A 21 -9.36 4.82 -13.64
CA ASN A 21 -9.18 6.20 -14.12
C ASN A 21 -9.32 7.26 -12.99
N ASN A 22 -8.87 6.90 -11.80
CA ASN A 22 -8.94 7.75 -10.61
C ASN A 22 -7.85 8.82 -10.63
N THR A 23 -8.17 9.98 -10.05
CA THR A 23 -7.14 10.91 -9.61
C THR A 23 -6.47 10.40 -8.32
N LEU A 24 -5.24 10.88 -8.05
CA LEU A 24 -4.51 10.51 -6.83
C LEU A 24 -5.35 10.76 -5.57
N GLY A 25 -5.50 9.74 -4.75
CA GLY A 25 -6.22 9.81 -3.47
C GLY A 25 -7.71 9.51 -3.52
N HIS A 26 -8.28 9.21 -4.67
CA HIS A 26 -9.68 8.81 -4.79
C HIS A 26 -9.83 7.29 -4.90
N ASN A 27 -10.95 6.75 -4.44
CA ASN A 27 -11.22 5.31 -4.42
C ASN A 27 -11.99 4.83 -5.66
N ASP A 28 -12.75 5.71 -6.32
CA ASP A 28 -13.53 5.41 -7.50
C ASP A 28 -13.17 6.33 -8.65
N GLY A 29 -13.32 5.81 -9.87
CA GLY A 29 -13.10 6.52 -11.12
C GLY A 29 -14.28 6.42 -12.05
N THR A 30 -14.12 7.05 -13.21
CA THR A 30 -15.12 7.09 -14.28
C THR A 30 -14.91 5.99 -15.32
N GLY A 31 -13.91 5.13 -15.10
CA GLY A 31 -13.47 4.11 -16.05
C GLY A 31 -12.71 4.66 -17.26
N HIS A 32 -12.29 3.74 -18.10
CA HIS A 32 -11.57 4.03 -19.34
C HIS A 32 -12.46 3.72 -20.55
N THR A 33 -12.69 4.69 -21.42
CA THR A 33 -13.60 4.53 -22.56
C THR A 33 -13.09 3.56 -23.61
N VAL A 34 -11.77 3.46 -23.77
CA VAL A 34 -11.14 2.69 -24.85
C VAL A 34 -9.86 2.04 -24.33
N ASN A 35 -9.63 0.77 -24.69
CA ASN A 35 -8.35 0.10 -24.53
C ASN A 35 -7.34 0.68 -25.54
N PRO A 36 -6.24 1.30 -25.07
CA PRO A 36 -5.31 2.00 -25.96
C PRO A 36 -4.52 1.07 -26.90
N ALA A 37 -4.43 -0.21 -26.56
CA ALA A 37 -3.73 -1.19 -27.41
C ALA A 37 -4.60 -1.70 -28.57
N THR A 38 -5.90 -1.81 -28.36
CA THR A 38 -6.83 -2.33 -29.37
C THR A 38 -7.65 -1.25 -30.08
N GLY A 39 -7.80 -0.08 -29.47
CA GLY A 39 -8.70 0.99 -29.93
C GLY A 39 -10.19 0.68 -29.72
N LEU A 40 -10.54 -0.40 -29.04
CA LEU A 40 -11.91 -0.83 -28.78
C LEU A 40 -12.33 -0.51 -27.34
N PRO A 41 -13.64 -0.32 -27.07
CA PRO A 41 -14.14 -0.25 -25.69
C PRO A 41 -13.82 -1.53 -24.91
N TYR A 42 -13.66 -1.40 -23.58
CA TYR A 42 -13.62 -2.56 -22.69
C TYR A 42 -15.00 -3.20 -22.58
N ASN A 43 -15.05 -4.52 -22.60
CA ASN A 43 -16.31 -5.27 -22.39
C ASN A 43 -16.71 -5.19 -20.92
N ALA A 44 -18.01 -4.97 -20.66
CA ALA A 44 -18.55 -5.04 -19.31
C ALA A 44 -18.39 -6.44 -18.70
N GLN A 45 -18.06 -6.48 -17.41
CA GLN A 45 -18.05 -7.71 -16.60
C GLN A 45 -18.90 -7.49 -15.36
N ILE A 46 -20.17 -7.92 -15.43
CA ILE A 46 -21.15 -7.71 -14.37
C ILE A 46 -21.19 -8.94 -13.47
N VAL A 47 -20.82 -8.77 -12.20
CA VAL A 47 -20.73 -9.85 -11.21
C VAL A 47 -21.44 -9.47 -9.91
N PRO A 48 -21.76 -10.43 -9.02
CA PRO A 48 -22.26 -10.12 -7.68
C PRO A 48 -21.24 -9.26 -6.93
N HIS A 49 -21.70 -8.13 -6.39
CA HIS A 49 -20.82 -7.19 -5.67
C HIS A 49 -20.15 -7.86 -4.46
N GLY A 50 -20.87 -8.75 -3.75
CA GLY A 50 -20.34 -9.48 -2.63
C GLY A 50 -19.20 -10.42 -3.01
N ASP A 51 -19.31 -11.12 -4.13
CA ASP A 51 -18.24 -11.97 -4.65
C ASP A 51 -17.01 -11.15 -5.02
N TYR A 52 -17.20 -10.04 -5.76
CA TYR A 52 -16.10 -9.14 -6.09
C TYR A 52 -15.38 -8.63 -4.84
N GLY A 53 -16.14 -8.16 -3.84
CA GLY A 53 -15.55 -7.64 -2.60
C GLY A 53 -14.72 -8.68 -1.84
N ARG A 54 -15.20 -9.94 -1.79
CA ARG A 54 -14.48 -11.06 -1.17
C ARG A 54 -13.22 -11.43 -1.95
N VAL A 55 -13.34 -11.60 -3.28
CA VAL A 55 -12.19 -11.89 -4.14
C VAL A 55 -11.12 -10.83 -4.03
N VAL A 56 -11.47 -9.55 -4.09
CA VAL A 56 -10.52 -8.45 -3.95
C VAL A 56 -9.88 -8.43 -2.55
N ALA A 57 -10.69 -8.70 -1.50
CA ALA A 57 -10.19 -8.73 -0.13
C ALA A 57 -9.16 -9.84 0.09
N GLU A 58 -9.34 -11.02 -0.51
CA GLU A 58 -8.40 -12.14 -0.39
C GLU A 58 -7.22 -12.02 -1.36
N PHE A 59 -7.45 -11.60 -2.61
CA PHE A 59 -6.39 -11.41 -3.61
C PHE A 59 -5.28 -10.47 -3.13
N TRP A 60 -5.65 -9.34 -2.53
CA TRP A 60 -4.70 -8.36 -2.00
C TRP A 60 -4.38 -8.56 -0.51
N ALA A 61 -4.89 -9.63 0.12
CA ALA A 61 -4.58 -9.90 1.52
C ALA A 61 -3.15 -10.37 1.71
N ASP A 62 -2.61 -11.06 0.70
CA ASP A 62 -1.30 -11.69 0.73
C ASP A 62 -1.22 -12.66 1.94
N GLY A 63 -2.09 -13.65 1.90
CA GLY A 63 -2.23 -14.68 2.92
C GLY A 63 -1.03 -15.63 2.98
N PRO A 64 -1.07 -16.66 3.83
CA PRO A 64 0.07 -17.55 4.07
C PRO A 64 0.59 -18.27 2.82
N ASP A 65 -0.29 -18.52 1.85
CA ASP A 65 0.02 -19.28 0.64
C ASP A 65 0.22 -18.39 -0.60
N SER A 66 0.36 -17.09 -0.41
CA SER A 66 0.62 -16.10 -1.46
C SER A 66 1.88 -15.29 -1.22
N GLU A 67 2.17 -14.38 -2.14
CA GLU A 67 3.27 -13.43 -2.03
C GLU A 67 3.02 -12.43 -0.89
N THR A 68 4.07 -11.82 -0.37
CA THR A 68 3.92 -10.65 0.53
C THR A 68 3.37 -9.45 -0.23
N PRO A 69 2.74 -8.43 0.43
CA PRO A 69 2.25 -7.23 -0.25
C PRO A 69 3.25 -6.56 -1.20
N PRO A 70 4.54 -6.40 -0.81
CA PRO A 70 5.57 -5.97 -1.75
C PRO A 70 5.88 -6.99 -2.83
N GLY A 71 5.88 -8.29 -2.51
CA GLY A 71 6.15 -9.40 -3.43
C GLY A 71 5.13 -9.48 -4.56
N HIS A 72 3.87 -9.19 -4.29
CA HIS A 72 2.80 -9.15 -5.27
C HIS A 72 3.11 -8.19 -6.43
N TRP A 73 3.66 -7.02 -6.12
CA TRP A 73 4.07 -6.06 -7.15
C TRP A 73 5.27 -6.51 -7.97
N ASN A 74 6.15 -7.33 -7.40
CA ASN A 74 7.23 -7.98 -8.18
C ASN A 74 6.67 -9.00 -9.17
N LYS A 75 5.65 -9.78 -8.76
CA LYS A 75 4.95 -10.71 -9.67
C LYS A 75 4.27 -9.97 -10.82
N LEU A 76 3.49 -8.92 -10.54
CA LEU A 76 2.88 -8.09 -11.57
C LEU A 76 3.92 -7.46 -12.51
N ALA A 77 5.08 -7.06 -11.99
CA ALA A 77 6.16 -6.52 -12.81
C ALA A 77 6.79 -7.58 -13.74
N ASN A 78 6.87 -8.84 -13.29
CA ASN A 78 7.30 -9.96 -14.14
C ASN A 78 6.26 -10.22 -15.25
N ASP A 79 4.96 -10.28 -14.90
CA ASP A 79 3.89 -10.47 -15.87
C ASP A 79 3.91 -9.38 -16.96
N VAL A 80 4.25 -8.14 -16.57
CA VAL A 80 4.46 -7.03 -17.52
C VAL A 80 5.67 -7.27 -18.41
N ALA A 81 6.81 -7.69 -17.84
CA ALA A 81 8.05 -7.91 -18.59
C ALA A 81 7.97 -9.11 -19.56
N ASP A 82 7.15 -10.11 -19.19
CA ASP A 82 6.96 -11.35 -19.97
C ASP A 82 5.83 -11.22 -21.01
N HIS A 83 5.06 -10.14 -20.98
CA HIS A 83 3.95 -9.97 -21.91
C HIS A 83 4.44 -9.83 -23.37
N PRO A 84 3.87 -10.59 -24.34
CA PRO A 84 4.38 -10.66 -25.72
C PRO A 84 4.45 -9.31 -26.46
N SER A 85 3.59 -8.34 -26.10
CA SER A 85 3.57 -7.02 -26.72
C SER A 85 4.51 -6.01 -26.03
N PHE A 86 5.19 -6.43 -24.94
CA PHE A 86 6.04 -5.53 -24.18
C PHE A 86 7.45 -5.43 -24.80
N GLN A 87 8.02 -4.24 -24.77
CA GLN A 87 9.42 -4.01 -25.15
C GLN A 87 10.18 -3.43 -23.95
N ARG A 88 11.25 -4.08 -23.55
CA ARG A 88 12.11 -3.70 -22.43
C ARG A 88 12.89 -2.41 -22.70
N ARG A 89 12.16 -1.27 -22.73
CA ARG A 89 12.72 0.07 -22.96
C ARG A 89 12.45 0.95 -21.74
N ILE A 90 13.49 1.46 -21.11
CA ILE A 90 13.32 2.39 -19.99
C ILE A 90 12.61 3.66 -20.47
N GLY A 91 11.50 3.98 -19.81
CA GLY A 91 10.64 5.12 -20.21
C GLY A 91 9.97 4.94 -21.57
N GLY A 92 9.87 3.72 -22.06
CA GLY A 92 9.22 3.38 -23.33
C GLY A 92 9.98 3.81 -24.60
N THR A 93 11.09 4.53 -24.48
CA THR A 93 11.77 5.18 -25.63
C THR A 93 13.24 4.83 -25.78
N GLY A 94 13.89 4.31 -24.77
CA GLY A 94 15.32 3.96 -24.78
C GLY A 94 15.65 2.77 -25.69
N PRO A 95 16.92 2.32 -25.70
CA PRO A 95 17.30 1.07 -26.38
C PRO A 95 16.58 -0.12 -25.77
N ILE A 96 16.40 -1.19 -26.53
CA ILE A 96 15.88 -2.45 -25.99
C ILE A 96 16.99 -3.05 -25.12
N LEU A 97 16.67 -3.30 -23.86
CA LEU A 97 17.54 -3.97 -22.91
C LEU A 97 17.39 -5.48 -23.03
N ASN A 98 18.47 -6.22 -22.71
CA ASN A 98 18.34 -7.65 -22.47
C ASN A 98 17.56 -7.91 -21.18
N GLU A 99 17.10 -9.14 -21.01
CA GLU A 99 16.23 -9.53 -19.90
C GLU A 99 16.88 -9.29 -18.54
N LEU A 100 18.10 -9.77 -18.34
CA LEU A 100 18.81 -9.62 -17.07
C LEU A 100 19.01 -8.13 -16.70
N GLU A 101 19.39 -7.29 -17.66
CA GLU A 101 19.58 -5.87 -17.41
C GLU A 101 18.26 -5.17 -17.05
N TRP A 102 17.17 -5.55 -17.74
CA TRP A 102 15.84 -5.05 -17.43
C TRP A 102 15.44 -5.43 -16.00
N ASP A 103 15.55 -6.71 -15.64
CA ASP A 103 15.13 -7.23 -14.34
C ASP A 103 15.92 -6.60 -13.19
N VAL A 104 17.23 -6.50 -13.32
CA VAL A 104 18.07 -5.84 -12.30
C VAL A 104 17.64 -4.39 -12.09
N LYS A 105 17.40 -3.63 -13.17
CA LYS A 105 17.01 -2.23 -13.09
C LYS A 105 15.57 -2.08 -12.56
N MET A 106 14.68 -2.93 -13.01
CA MET A 106 13.27 -2.92 -12.57
C MET A 106 13.17 -3.27 -11.09
N TYR A 107 13.77 -4.36 -10.63
CA TYR A 107 13.75 -4.74 -9.23
C TYR A 107 14.43 -3.72 -8.32
N PHE A 108 15.54 -3.11 -8.78
CA PHE A 108 16.19 -2.05 -8.03
C PHE A 108 15.26 -0.84 -7.81
N ALA A 109 14.60 -0.37 -8.86
CA ALA A 109 13.71 0.77 -8.77
C ALA A 109 12.42 0.45 -7.99
N LEU A 110 11.80 -0.71 -8.29
CA LEU A 110 10.53 -1.13 -7.70
C LEU A 110 10.69 -1.40 -6.21
N ASN A 111 11.66 -2.24 -5.83
CA ASN A 111 11.84 -2.60 -4.43
C ASN A 111 12.39 -1.44 -3.60
N GLY A 112 13.19 -0.55 -4.19
CA GLY A 112 13.56 0.71 -3.54
C GLY A 112 12.34 1.56 -3.19
N ALA A 113 11.39 1.71 -4.11
CA ALA A 113 10.17 2.46 -3.90
C ALA A 113 9.26 1.84 -2.82
N VAL A 114 9.09 0.52 -2.88
CA VAL A 114 8.25 -0.22 -1.92
C VAL A 114 8.88 -0.18 -0.52
N HIS A 115 10.21 -0.31 -0.43
CA HIS A 115 10.94 -0.18 0.83
C HIS A 115 10.78 1.22 1.46
N ASP A 116 10.96 2.28 0.68
CA ASP A 116 10.78 3.64 1.15
C ASP A 116 9.33 3.90 1.60
N ALA A 117 8.36 3.37 0.86
CA ALA A 117 6.95 3.44 1.23
C ALA A 117 6.67 2.69 2.55
N ALA A 118 7.34 1.55 2.79
CA ALA A 118 7.27 0.82 4.04
C ALA A 118 7.77 1.68 5.21
N ILE A 119 8.97 2.24 5.10
CA ILE A 119 9.56 3.09 6.16
C ILE A 119 8.62 4.26 6.47
N ALA A 120 8.11 4.94 5.44
CA ALA A 120 7.20 6.06 5.59
C ALA A 120 5.88 5.66 6.27
N ALA A 121 5.28 4.54 5.85
CA ALA A 121 4.03 4.03 6.43
C ALA A 121 4.22 3.66 7.92
N TRP A 122 5.28 2.92 8.26
CA TRP A 122 5.56 2.55 9.65
C TRP A 122 5.97 3.75 10.51
N GLY A 123 6.62 4.76 9.95
CA GLY A 123 6.85 6.04 10.60
C GLY A 123 5.54 6.72 11.02
N CYS A 124 4.54 6.75 10.14
CA CYS A 124 3.21 7.26 10.45
C CYS A 124 2.48 6.40 11.49
N LYS A 125 2.50 5.08 11.33
CA LYS A 125 1.87 4.15 12.29
C LYS A 125 2.42 4.34 13.70
N ARG A 126 3.73 4.45 13.84
CA ARG A 126 4.37 4.71 15.14
C ARG A 126 4.00 6.09 15.72
N LYS A 127 3.91 7.12 14.87
CA LYS A 127 3.65 8.49 15.31
C LYS A 127 2.22 8.70 15.78
N TYR A 128 1.25 8.17 15.03
CA TYR A 128 -0.17 8.47 15.27
C TYR A 128 -0.88 7.39 16.09
N ASP A 129 -0.35 6.17 16.11
CA ASP A 129 -0.89 5.01 16.86
C ASP A 129 -2.42 4.87 16.72
N TYR A 130 -2.92 4.99 15.48
CA TYR A 130 -4.34 5.11 15.21
C TYR A 130 -5.04 3.76 15.25
N ILE A 131 -6.25 3.75 15.81
CA ILE A 131 -7.07 2.57 16.06
C ILE A 131 -7.48 1.84 14.77
N ARG A 132 -7.62 0.53 14.85
CA ARG A 132 -8.20 -0.33 13.79
C ARG A 132 -9.72 -0.42 13.88
N PRO A 133 -10.43 -0.72 12.75
CA PRO A 133 -11.89 -0.88 12.75
C PRO A 133 -12.42 -1.85 13.80
N ILE A 134 -11.76 -3.01 13.98
CA ILE A 134 -12.21 -4.01 14.96
C ILE A 134 -12.29 -3.45 16.37
N SER A 135 -11.28 -2.72 16.83
CA SER A 135 -11.27 -2.13 18.18
C SER A 135 -12.26 -0.98 18.27
N SER A 136 -12.33 -0.12 17.25
CA SER A 136 -13.22 1.04 17.22
C SER A 136 -14.70 0.61 17.20
N ILE A 137 -15.09 -0.25 16.27
CA ILE A 137 -16.50 -0.66 16.11
C ILE A 137 -16.98 -1.41 17.34
N ARG A 138 -16.17 -2.32 17.88
CA ARG A 138 -16.52 -3.07 19.10
C ARG A 138 -16.67 -2.16 20.31
N TYR A 139 -15.73 -1.23 20.52
CA TYR A 139 -15.84 -0.26 21.60
C TYR A 139 -17.07 0.61 21.46
N MET A 140 -17.31 1.21 20.30
CA MET A 140 -18.46 2.05 20.04
C MET A 140 -19.77 1.28 20.17
N GLY A 141 -19.80 0.02 19.73
CA GLY A 141 -20.94 -0.88 19.88
C GLY A 141 -21.26 -1.25 21.34
N ALA A 142 -20.20 -1.43 22.14
CA ALA A 142 -20.35 -1.75 23.56
C ALA A 142 -20.89 -0.59 24.39
N VAL A 143 -20.53 0.67 24.05
CA VAL A 143 -20.98 1.85 24.81
C VAL A 143 -22.36 2.35 24.39
N GLY A 144 -22.87 1.97 23.21
CA GLY A 144 -24.24 2.27 22.79
C GLY A 144 -24.37 3.05 21.48
N GLN A 145 -25.43 3.89 21.37
CA GLN A 145 -25.71 4.68 20.17
C GLN A 145 -25.45 6.18 20.40
N SER A 146 -25.12 6.93 19.33
CA SER A 146 -24.79 8.36 19.41
C SER A 146 -25.77 9.27 18.67
N SER A 147 -26.87 8.74 18.11
CA SER A 147 -27.78 9.51 17.24
C SER A 147 -28.93 10.15 17.96
N ASP A 148 -29.42 9.56 19.06
CA ASP A 148 -30.61 10.06 19.78
C ASP A 148 -30.35 10.14 21.27
N THR A 149 -30.22 11.37 21.77
CA THR A 149 -29.98 11.68 23.19
C THR A 149 -31.12 11.29 24.11
N ASN A 150 -32.32 11.08 23.57
CA ASN A 150 -33.52 10.75 24.34
C ASN A 150 -33.83 9.25 24.35
N SER A 151 -33.12 8.46 23.53
CA SER A 151 -33.33 7.02 23.45
C SER A 151 -32.34 6.25 24.35
N PRO A 152 -32.73 5.04 24.81
CA PRO A 152 -31.86 4.19 25.61
C PRO A 152 -30.51 3.95 24.95
N GLY A 153 -29.48 3.79 25.77
CA GLY A 153 -28.12 3.49 25.30
C GLY A 153 -27.41 4.65 24.62
N PHE A 154 -27.88 5.90 24.80
CA PHE A 154 -27.15 7.06 24.27
C PHE A 154 -25.79 7.22 24.92
N HIS A 155 -24.78 7.35 24.08
CA HIS A 155 -23.42 7.67 24.47
C HIS A 155 -22.72 8.46 23.36
N THR A 156 -22.02 9.54 23.68
CA THR A 156 -21.36 10.42 22.68
C THR A 156 -20.36 9.72 21.78
N ASN A 157 -19.73 8.66 22.27
CA ASN A 157 -18.80 7.82 21.52
C ASN A 157 -19.46 6.51 21.03
N GLY A 158 -20.77 6.42 21.01
CA GLY A 158 -21.51 5.26 20.50
C GLY A 158 -21.52 5.18 18.98
N LEU A 159 -22.06 4.09 18.44
CA LEU A 159 -22.30 3.97 17.00
C LEU A 159 -23.48 4.86 16.56
N PRO A 160 -23.45 5.42 15.35
CA PRO A 160 -24.62 6.09 14.78
C PRO A 160 -25.71 5.06 14.47
N LEU A 161 -26.98 5.44 14.65
CA LEU A 161 -28.10 4.62 14.18
C LEU A 161 -28.28 4.80 12.67
N ILE A 162 -28.25 3.71 11.93
CA ILE A 162 -28.44 3.67 10.48
C ILE A 162 -29.42 2.54 10.16
N ALA A 163 -30.63 2.90 9.76
CA ALA A 163 -31.68 1.93 9.47
C ALA A 163 -31.21 0.86 8.47
N GLY A 164 -31.45 -0.41 8.79
CA GLY A 164 -31.00 -1.56 7.99
C GLY A 164 -29.51 -1.92 8.10
N SER A 165 -28.74 -1.17 8.87
CA SER A 165 -27.29 -1.43 8.98
C SER A 165 -26.77 -1.40 10.41
N ILE A 166 -27.17 -0.40 11.23
CA ILE A 166 -26.74 -0.21 12.62
C ILE A 166 -27.96 0.19 13.43
N GLU A 167 -28.39 -0.68 14.33
CA GLU A 167 -29.65 -0.48 15.06
C GLU A 167 -29.54 -0.90 16.53
N MET A 168 -30.42 -0.35 17.33
CA MET A 168 -30.64 -0.83 18.70
C MET A 168 -31.55 -2.05 18.66
N VAL A 169 -31.16 -3.13 19.31
CA VAL A 169 -32.01 -4.31 19.51
C VAL A 169 -33.09 -3.97 20.53
N THR A 170 -34.35 -4.13 20.17
CA THR A 170 -35.48 -3.98 21.07
C THR A 170 -36.07 -5.33 21.43
N SER A 171 -36.85 -5.38 22.53
CA SER A 171 -37.58 -6.60 22.92
C SER A 171 -38.49 -7.11 21.80
N GLN A 172 -39.06 -6.21 20.99
CA GLN A 172 -39.94 -6.56 19.88
C GLN A 172 -39.13 -7.13 18.69
N THR A 173 -37.96 -6.54 18.35
CA THR A 173 -37.17 -6.98 17.22
C THR A 173 -36.34 -8.24 17.50
N ALA A 174 -36.12 -8.59 18.76
CA ALA A 174 -35.39 -9.77 19.21
C ALA A 174 -36.25 -11.05 19.24
N VAL A 175 -37.57 -10.94 19.08
CA VAL A 175 -38.48 -12.10 19.06
C VAL A 175 -38.15 -12.99 17.87
N ILE A 176 -38.29 -14.31 18.06
CA ILE A 176 -38.04 -15.31 17.00
C ILE A 176 -38.85 -14.94 15.74
N GLY A 177 -38.15 -14.94 14.59
CA GLY A 177 -38.69 -14.55 13.29
C GLY A 177 -38.66 -13.06 12.98
N GLN A 178 -38.24 -12.21 13.93
CA GLN A 178 -38.00 -10.78 13.68
C GLN A 178 -36.53 -10.53 13.28
N LYS A 179 -36.24 -9.32 12.80
CA LYS A 179 -34.92 -8.98 12.20
C LYS A 179 -33.72 -9.18 13.14
N HIS A 180 -33.87 -9.03 14.44
CA HIS A 180 -32.83 -9.22 15.44
C HIS A 180 -33.01 -10.53 16.23
N SER A 181 -33.64 -11.52 15.62
CA SER A 181 -33.97 -12.79 16.28
C SER A 181 -32.73 -13.41 16.94
N GLY A 182 -32.86 -13.70 18.25
CA GLY A 182 -31.79 -14.32 19.04
C GLY A 182 -30.73 -13.35 19.60
N LEU A 183 -30.82 -12.05 19.27
CA LEU A 183 -29.95 -11.05 19.88
C LEU A 183 -30.52 -10.53 21.20
N VAL A 184 -29.65 -10.11 22.10
CA VAL A 184 -30.02 -9.56 23.41
C VAL A 184 -30.53 -8.13 23.25
N PRO A 185 -31.73 -7.81 23.76
CA PRO A 185 -32.25 -6.44 23.75
C PRO A 185 -31.34 -5.43 24.46
N GLU A 186 -31.53 -4.16 24.12
CA GLU A 186 -30.80 -3.02 24.65
C GLU A 186 -29.30 -2.99 24.32
N ARG A 187 -28.87 -3.78 23.34
CA ARG A 187 -27.51 -3.75 22.77
C ARG A 187 -27.54 -3.29 21.31
N MET A 188 -26.43 -2.72 20.89
CA MET A 188 -26.23 -2.36 19.46
C MET A 188 -26.07 -3.60 18.60
N ALA A 189 -26.78 -3.63 17.48
CA ALA A 189 -26.60 -4.63 16.42
C ALA A 189 -26.15 -3.97 15.13
N ILE A 190 -25.37 -4.72 14.36
CA ILE A 190 -24.94 -4.35 13.01
C ILE A 190 -25.25 -5.48 12.04
N PHE A 191 -25.64 -5.11 10.83
CA PHE A 191 -25.80 -6.04 9.73
C PHE A 191 -24.48 -6.22 9.02
N ALA A 192 -23.80 -7.35 9.26
CA ALA A 192 -22.42 -7.56 8.86
C ALA A 192 -22.14 -9.04 8.58
N TRP A 193 -20.97 -9.31 7.99
CA TRP A 193 -20.47 -10.68 7.80
C TRP A 193 -20.48 -11.45 9.12
N GLY A 194 -20.95 -12.68 9.06
CA GLY A 194 -21.23 -13.48 10.25
C GLY A 194 -20.02 -14.21 10.85
N GLY A 195 -18.82 -14.00 10.30
CA GLY A 195 -17.60 -14.70 10.70
C GLY A 195 -17.29 -15.92 9.80
N GLU A 196 -16.10 -16.47 9.94
CA GLU A 196 -15.65 -17.66 9.20
C GLU A 196 -16.60 -18.84 9.48
N PRO A 197 -17.09 -19.57 8.43
CA PRO A 197 -17.92 -20.74 8.62
C PRO A 197 -17.11 -21.90 9.20
N LEU A 198 -17.81 -22.92 9.73
CA LEU A 198 -17.15 -24.12 10.28
C LEU A 198 -16.39 -24.92 9.22
N ASN A 199 -16.90 -24.90 7.99
CA ASN A 199 -16.28 -25.58 6.85
C ASN A 199 -16.17 -24.61 5.65
N PRO A 200 -15.13 -23.80 5.60
CA PRO A 200 -14.96 -22.75 4.58
C PRO A 200 -14.86 -23.30 3.15
N GLU A 201 -14.50 -24.55 2.96
CA GLU A 201 -14.44 -25.17 1.62
C GLU A 201 -15.85 -25.41 1.01
N THR A 202 -16.89 -25.48 1.83
CA THR A 202 -18.24 -25.90 1.39
C THR A 202 -19.36 -25.01 1.95
N GLU A 203 -19.02 -24.01 2.72
CA GLU A 203 -19.98 -23.13 3.39
C GLU A 203 -19.59 -21.66 3.22
N PHE A 204 -20.59 -20.79 3.09
CA PHE A 204 -20.40 -19.35 3.26
C PHE A 204 -21.39 -18.81 4.30
N THR A 205 -20.96 -17.81 5.07
CA THR A 205 -21.77 -17.27 6.16
C THR A 205 -22.73 -16.17 5.69
N GLY A 206 -22.36 -15.42 4.67
CA GLY A 206 -23.10 -14.24 4.24
C GLY A 206 -23.17 -13.15 5.30
N THR A 207 -24.16 -12.27 5.19
CA THR A 207 -24.40 -11.19 6.17
C THR A 207 -25.62 -11.47 7.03
N LYS A 208 -25.52 -11.09 8.30
CA LYS A 208 -26.59 -11.24 9.30
C LYS A 208 -26.51 -10.16 10.37
N TRP A 209 -27.58 -10.00 11.14
CA TRP A 209 -27.52 -9.16 12.33
C TRP A 209 -26.71 -9.83 13.43
N ILE A 210 -25.71 -9.13 13.91
CA ILE A 210 -24.85 -9.55 15.03
C ILE A 210 -24.73 -8.41 16.03
N HIS A 211 -24.34 -8.70 17.28
CA HIS A 211 -24.00 -7.65 18.22
C HIS A 211 -22.75 -6.88 17.76
N ALA A 212 -22.79 -5.55 17.82
CA ALA A 212 -21.72 -4.70 17.32
C ALA A 212 -20.40 -4.88 18.10
N ASP A 213 -20.47 -5.19 19.38
CA ASP A 213 -19.30 -5.48 20.23
C ASP A 213 -18.67 -6.85 19.97
N THR A 214 -19.29 -7.68 19.13
CA THR A 214 -18.72 -8.96 18.64
C THR A 214 -18.32 -8.89 17.16
N TRP A 215 -18.43 -7.74 16.52
CA TRP A 215 -18.12 -7.58 15.09
C TRP A 215 -16.71 -8.07 14.74
N LEU A 216 -16.60 -8.76 13.61
CA LEU A 216 -15.37 -9.22 13.00
C LEU A 216 -15.19 -8.62 11.61
N PRO A 217 -13.96 -8.23 11.22
CA PRO A 217 -13.63 -7.96 9.83
C PRO A 217 -13.72 -9.26 9.00
N TYR A 218 -13.72 -9.13 7.67
CA TYR A 218 -13.60 -10.27 6.77
C TYR A 218 -12.15 -10.78 6.78
N GLN A 219 -11.84 -11.56 7.79
CA GLN A 219 -10.53 -12.15 8.06
C GLN A 219 -10.73 -13.50 8.75
N ARG A 220 -9.85 -14.46 8.50
CA ARG A 220 -9.85 -15.75 9.20
C ARG A 220 -9.41 -15.61 10.65
N ASP A 221 -9.81 -16.53 11.49
CA ASP A 221 -9.34 -16.64 12.87
C ASP A 221 -7.81 -16.89 12.94
N THR A 222 -7.24 -17.51 11.91
CA THR A 222 -5.81 -17.79 11.76
C THR A 222 -5.04 -16.70 11.00
N PHE A 223 -5.74 -15.76 10.36
CA PHE A 223 -5.17 -14.64 9.61
C PHE A 223 -5.86 -13.34 10.04
N VAL A 224 -5.59 -12.92 11.25
CA VAL A 224 -6.26 -11.83 11.95
C VAL A 224 -5.85 -10.44 11.47
N THR A 225 -6.64 -9.44 11.87
CA THR A 225 -6.25 -8.02 11.71
C THR A 225 -4.84 -7.78 12.23
N PRO A 226 -3.96 -7.09 11.46
CA PRO A 226 -2.62 -6.78 11.91
C PRO A 226 -2.59 -6.07 13.27
N SER A 227 -1.71 -6.50 14.16
CA SER A 227 -1.61 -6.03 15.55
C SER A 227 -0.95 -4.66 15.71
N PHE A 228 -0.69 -3.94 14.62
CA PHE A 228 -0.12 -2.59 14.63
C PHE A 228 -1.12 -1.56 14.12
N ALA A 229 -0.83 -0.27 14.37
CA ALA A 229 -1.70 0.87 14.08
C ALA A 229 -2.26 0.89 12.64
N GLY A 230 -3.48 1.42 12.48
CA GLY A 230 -4.16 1.52 11.19
C GLY A 230 -3.54 2.55 10.24
N TYR A 231 -3.39 3.77 10.72
CA TYR A 231 -3.00 4.93 9.91
C TYR A 231 -1.47 4.98 9.68
N ILE A 232 -1.02 5.04 8.43
CA ILE A 232 -1.70 4.93 7.15
C ILE A 232 -1.72 3.48 6.65
N SER A 233 -2.55 3.17 5.62
CA SER A 233 -2.52 1.85 4.99
C SER A 233 -1.21 1.61 4.24
N ALA A 234 -0.48 0.57 4.66
CA ALA A 234 0.77 0.17 4.01
C ALA A 234 0.50 -0.39 2.60
N HIS A 235 -0.57 -1.18 2.41
CA HIS A 235 -0.97 -1.68 1.09
C HIS A 235 -1.18 -0.54 0.09
N SER A 236 -1.89 0.52 0.49
CA SER A 236 -2.12 1.69 -0.36
C SER A 236 -0.80 2.41 -0.70
N ALA A 237 0.12 2.52 0.28
CA ALA A 237 1.42 3.16 0.07
C ALA A 237 2.33 2.33 -0.84
N PHE A 238 2.47 1.00 -0.60
CA PHE A 238 3.27 0.11 -1.43
C PHE A 238 2.77 0.08 -2.86
N SER A 239 1.47 -0.15 -3.03
CA SER A 239 0.86 -0.33 -4.33
C SER A 239 0.97 0.93 -5.17
N ARG A 240 0.72 2.09 -4.58
CA ARG A 240 0.86 3.34 -5.32
C ARG A 240 2.32 3.66 -5.65
N ALA A 241 3.27 3.37 -4.76
CA ALA A 241 4.70 3.54 -5.05
C ALA A 241 5.16 2.63 -6.19
N ALA A 242 4.70 1.38 -6.20
CA ALA A 242 4.96 0.43 -7.27
C ALA A 242 4.38 0.89 -8.62
N ALA A 243 3.12 1.33 -8.64
CA ALA A 243 2.47 1.86 -9.84
C ALA A 243 3.20 3.08 -10.42
N GLU A 244 3.70 3.98 -9.58
CA GLU A 244 4.52 5.13 -10.00
C GLU A 244 5.82 4.69 -10.68
N VAL A 245 6.49 3.67 -10.14
CA VAL A 245 7.72 3.13 -10.73
C VAL A 245 7.42 2.42 -12.03
N LEU A 246 6.45 1.50 -12.06
CA LEU A 246 6.11 0.75 -13.27
C LEU A 246 5.71 1.69 -14.41
N THR A 247 4.87 2.69 -14.13
CA THR A 247 4.48 3.70 -15.12
C THR A 247 5.69 4.40 -15.75
N ARG A 248 6.68 4.78 -14.92
CA ARG A 248 7.88 5.49 -15.41
C ARG A 248 8.89 4.57 -16.04
N MET A 249 9.00 3.37 -15.54
CA MET A 249 9.90 2.35 -16.08
C MET A 249 9.47 1.91 -17.47
N THR A 250 8.16 1.66 -17.67
CA THR A 250 7.59 1.26 -18.96
C THR A 250 7.30 2.44 -19.90
N GLY A 251 7.20 3.66 -19.35
CA GLY A 251 6.83 4.87 -20.09
C GLY A 251 5.33 4.98 -20.41
N ASN A 252 4.51 4.10 -19.83
CA ASN A 252 3.07 4.04 -20.04
C ASN A 252 2.36 3.59 -18.75
N PRO A 253 1.28 4.24 -18.29
CA PRO A 253 0.53 3.78 -17.13
C PRO A 253 -0.28 2.50 -17.40
N PHE A 254 -0.60 2.20 -18.66
CA PHE A 254 -1.38 1.03 -19.04
C PHE A 254 -0.55 -0.26 -19.01
N PHE A 255 -1.18 -1.35 -18.56
CA PHE A 255 -0.61 -2.67 -18.73
C PHE A 255 -0.34 -2.97 -20.22
N PRO A 256 0.65 -3.81 -20.55
CA PRO A 256 0.84 -4.29 -21.92
C PRO A 256 -0.43 -4.95 -22.45
N GLY A 257 -0.77 -4.70 -23.72
CA GLY A 257 -2.08 -5.11 -24.27
C GLY A 257 -3.26 -4.26 -23.80
N GLY A 258 -3.02 -3.26 -22.93
CA GLY A 258 -4.02 -2.33 -22.39
C GLY A 258 -4.83 -2.86 -21.22
N MET A 259 -4.50 -4.05 -20.68
CA MET A 259 -5.20 -4.63 -19.53
C MET A 259 -4.37 -5.71 -18.84
N GLY A 260 -4.20 -5.59 -17.52
CA GLY A 260 -3.78 -6.67 -16.64
C GLY A 260 -5.00 -7.45 -16.14
N THR A 261 -4.84 -8.74 -15.88
CA THR A 261 -5.94 -9.61 -15.43
C THR A 261 -5.50 -10.63 -14.38
N PHE A 262 -6.44 -11.02 -13.52
CA PHE A 262 -6.30 -12.18 -12.64
C PHE A 262 -7.63 -12.94 -12.61
N HIS A 263 -7.61 -14.26 -12.74
CA HIS A 263 -8.80 -15.11 -12.80
C HIS A 263 -9.02 -15.85 -11.48
N ALA A 264 -10.17 -15.63 -10.86
CA ALA A 264 -10.66 -16.34 -9.68
C ALA A 264 -11.76 -17.31 -10.10
N THR A 265 -11.49 -18.60 -9.99
CA THR A 265 -12.42 -19.68 -10.39
C THR A 265 -13.56 -19.79 -9.37
N ARG A 266 -14.77 -20.00 -9.88
CA ARG A 266 -15.98 -20.23 -9.08
C ARG A 266 -15.77 -21.37 -8.08
N ASN A 267 -16.13 -21.11 -6.81
CA ASN A 267 -16.11 -22.08 -5.68
C ASN A 267 -14.74 -22.75 -5.43
N GLU A 268 -13.65 -22.19 -5.98
CA GLU A 268 -12.31 -22.76 -5.82
C GLU A 268 -11.28 -21.72 -5.32
N TYR A 269 -11.60 -20.43 -5.49
CA TYR A 269 -10.59 -19.39 -5.24
C TYR A 269 -10.56 -18.89 -3.79
N LEU A 270 -11.74 -18.71 -3.15
CA LEU A 270 -11.78 -18.15 -1.81
C LEU A 270 -11.35 -19.17 -0.75
N GLU A 271 -10.53 -18.74 0.18
CA GLU A 271 -10.05 -19.56 1.29
C GLU A 271 -10.82 -19.31 2.61
N PHE A 272 -11.44 -18.12 2.76
CA PHE A 272 -12.10 -17.74 4.01
C PHE A 272 -13.52 -18.30 4.12
N GLU A 273 -14.15 -18.58 3.00
CA GLU A 273 -15.45 -19.22 2.87
C GLU A 273 -15.69 -19.66 1.42
N GLU A 274 -16.65 -20.55 1.17
CA GLU A 274 -16.96 -21.01 -0.19
C GLU A 274 -17.24 -19.85 -1.15
N GLY A 275 -16.61 -19.87 -2.31
CA GLY A 275 -16.82 -18.87 -3.36
C GLY A 275 -15.63 -18.67 -4.30
N PRO A 276 -15.74 -17.70 -5.19
CA PRO A 276 -16.91 -16.86 -5.50
C PRO A 276 -18.02 -17.67 -6.18
N SER A 277 -19.27 -17.20 -6.15
CA SER A 277 -20.42 -17.91 -6.73
C SER A 277 -20.44 -17.96 -8.28
N VAL A 278 -19.59 -17.16 -8.91
CA VAL A 278 -19.34 -17.09 -10.35
C VAL A 278 -17.84 -16.92 -10.61
N ASP A 279 -17.38 -17.26 -11.81
CA ASP A 279 -16.02 -16.89 -12.23
C ASP A 279 -15.86 -15.37 -12.24
N ILE A 280 -14.76 -14.89 -11.65
CA ILE A 280 -14.42 -13.48 -11.62
C ILE A 280 -13.04 -13.28 -12.21
N THR A 281 -12.93 -12.34 -13.16
CA THR A 281 -11.64 -11.90 -13.67
C THR A 281 -11.40 -10.46 -13.23
N LEU A 282 -10.50 -10.26 -12.26
CA LEU A 282 -10.05 -8.92 -11.92
C LEU A 282 -9.36 -8.31 -13.14
N GLN A 283 -9.61 -7.02 -13.41
CA GLN A 283 -9.18 -6.34 -14.63
C GLN A 283 -8.73 -4.93 -14.30
N TRP A 284 -7.53 -4.59 -14.72
CA TRP A 284 -6.96 -3.26 -14.51
C TRP A 284 -6.45 -2.71 -15.85
N ALA A 285 -6.92 -1.54 -16.27
CA ALA A 285 -6.34 -0.87 -17.43
C ALA A 285 -4.93 -0.38 -17.12
N THR A 286 -4.74 0.25 -15.96
CA THR A 286 -3.48 0.86 -15.56
C THR A 286 -2.93 0.27 -14.27
N TYR A 287 -1.62 0.44 -14.04
CA TYR A 287 -1.00 0.11 -12.75
C TYR A 287 -1.62 0.87 -11.59
N TYR A 288 -2.13 2.08 -11.85
CA TYR A 288 -2.83 2.88 -10.84
C TYR A 288 -4.17 2.27 -10.47
N ASP A 289 -4.90 1.68 -11.42
CA ASP A 289 -6.18 1.01 -11.15
C ASP A 289 -5.96 -0.22 -10.24
N ALA A 290 -4.91 -1.01 -10.51
CA ALA A 290 -4.51 -2.12 -9.65
C ALA A 290 -4.11 -1.63 -8.25
N ALA A 291 -3.35 -0.53 -8.15
CA ALA A 291 -2.96 0.06 -6.88
C ALA A 291 -4.16 0.59 -6.09
N ASP A 292 -5.15 1.17 -6.75
CA ASP A 292 -6.36 1.66 -6.12
C ASP A 292 -7.24 0.49 -5.63
N GLU A 293 -7.30 -0.61 -6.38
CA GLU A 293 -7.98 -1.82 -5.94
C GLU A 293 -7.29 -2.45 -4.73
N ALA A 294 -5.95 -2.49 -4.70
CA ALA A 294 -5.19 -2.94 -3.53
C ALA A 294 -5.47 -2.09 -2.27
N GLY A 295 -5.68 -0.79 -2.43
CA GLY A 295 -6.09 0.10 -1.34
C GLY A 295 -7.50 -0.20 -0.85
N ILE A 296 -8.49 -0.25 -1.75
CA ILE A 296 -9.89 -0.48 -1.39
C ILE A 296 -10.14 -1.90 -0.87
N SER A 297 -9.31 -2.87 -1.26
CA SER A 297 -9.38 -4.24 -0.76
C SER A 297 -9.35 -4.31 0.77
N ARG A 298 -8.60 -3.41 1.40
CA ARG A 298 -8.46 -3.34 2.86
C ARG A 298 -9.72 -2.81 3.54
N LEU A 299 -10.54 -2.03 2.81
CA LEU A 299 -11.85 -1.58 3.25
C LEU A 299 -12.87 -2.71 3.16
N TYR A 300 -12.83 -3.50 2.07
CA TYR A 300 -13.64 -4.74 1.96
C TYR A 300 -13.27 -5.75 3.04
N GLY A 301 -11.99 -5.95 3.29
CA GLY A 301 -11.50 -6.79 4.38
C GLY A 301 -11.83 -6.25 5.78
N GLY A 302 -12.25 -4.98 5.92
CA GLY A 302 -12.66 -4.40 7.19
C GLY A 302 -11.51 -4.10 8.15
N ILE A 303 -10.28 -3.97 7.67
CA ILE A 303 -9.09 -3.76 8.53
C ILE A 303 -8.51 -2.36 8.46
N HIS A 304 -9.03 -1.51 7.59
CA HIS A 304 -8.68 -0.10 7.45
C HIS A 304 -9.92 0.78 7.29
N PHE A 305 -9.79 2.04 7.66
CA PHE A 305 -10.75 3.10 7.35
C PHE A 305 -10.35 3.82 6.05
N PRO A 306 -11.30 4.54 5.38
CA PRO A 306 -10.95 5.37 4.22
C PRO A 306 -9.86 6.42 4.52
N VAL A 307 -9.79 6.92 5.74
CA VAL A 307 -8.76 7.86 6.20
C VAL A 307 -7.36 7.23 6.23
N ASP A 308 -7.24 5.92 6.27
CA ASP A 308 -5.95 5.22 6.20
C ASP A 308 -5.49 5.06 4.74
N ASP A 309 -6.44 4.83 3.83
CA ASP A 309 -6.21 4.50 2.42
C ASP A 309 -5.72 5.72 1.62
N ASN A 310 -6.50 6.78 1.53
CA ASN A 310 -6.18 7.94 0.72
C ASN A 310 -4.81 8.59 1.05
N PRO A 311 -4.48 8.88 2.31
CA PRO A 311 -3.14 9.35 2.64
C PRO A 311 -2.03 8.36 2.33
N GLY A 312 -2.32 7.05 2.42
CA GLY A 312 -1.41 5.99 2.00
C GLY A 312 -1.06 6.10 0.51
N ARG A 313 -2.04 6.27 -0.36
CA ARG A 313 -1.85 6.47 -1.81
C ARG A 313 -1.03 7.73 -2.11
N ILE A 314 -1.34 8.86 -1.45
CA ILE A 314 -0.62 10.13 -1.63
C ILE A 314 0.85 9.98 -1.24
N MET A 315 1.10 9.35 -0.08
CA MET A 315 2.46 9.10 0.39
C MET A 315 3.21 8.13 -0.53
N GLY A 316 2.56 7.04 -0.93
CA GLY A 316 3.11 6.06 -1.87
C GLY A 316 3.51 6.68 -3.20
N SER A 317 2.68 7.56 -3.76
CA SER A 317 3.02 8.32 -4.96
C SER A 317 4.31 9.12 -4.78
N THR A 318 4.45 9.82 -3.65
CA THR A 318 5.66 10.59 -3.36
C THR A 318 6.89 9.69 -3.27
N CYS A 319 6.82 8.59 -2.53
CA CYS A 319 7.90 7.61 -2.40
C CYS A 319 8.30 7.04 -3.77
N GLY A 320 7.34 6.57 -4.56
CA GLY A 320 7.59 5.99 -5.88
C GLY A 320 8.25 6.96 -6.85
N ILE A 321 7.79 8.22 -6.88
CA ILE A 321 8.38 9.27 -7.71
C ILE A 321 9.83 9.55 -7.30
N GLN A 322 10.12 9.64 -6.00
CA GLN A 322 11.48 9.94 -5.52
C GLN A 322 12.41 8.74 -5.73
N ALA A 323 11.95 7.53 -5.43
CA ALA A 323 12.71 6.31 -5.67
C ALA A 323 13.06 6.16 -7.17
N TRP A 324 12.10 6.42 -8.07
CA TRP A 324 12.38 6.43 -9.50
C TRP A 324 13.43 7.46 -9.90
N LYS A 325 13.34 8.69 -9.38
CA LYS A 325 14.36 9.72 -9.66
C LYS A 325 15.75 9.30 -9.19
N CYS A 326 15.82 8.63 -8.04
CA CYS A 326 17.06 8.09 -7.50
C CYS A 326 17.60 6.95 -8.38
N ALA A 327 16.77 5.95 -8.67
CA ALA A 327 17.14 4.80 -9.50
C ALA A 327 17.65 5.23 -10.89
N ARG A 328 16.98 6.19 -11.51
CA ARG A 328 17.35 6.71 -12.82
C ARG A 328 18.78 7.28 -12.85
N LYS A 329 19.20 7.95 -11.77
CA LYS A 329 20.57 8.47 -11.67
C LYS A 329 21.62 7.35 -11.68
N TYR A 330 21.30 6.17 -11.13
CA TYR A 330 22.15 4.99 -11.23
C TYR A 330 22.17 4.43 -12.64
N PHE A 331 21.01 4.42 -13.34
CA PHE A 331 20.89 3.86 -14.69
C PHE A 331 21.67 4.65 -15.73
N ASP A 332 21.72 5.97 -15.61
CA ASP A 332 22.40 6.88 -16.54
C ASP A 332 23.77 7.38 -16.04
N GLY A 333 24.18 6.94 -14.85
CA GLY A 333 25.45 7.33 -14.23
C GLY A 333 25.47 8.76 -13.63
N SER A 334 24.38 9.52 -13.75
CA SER A 334 24.34 10.91 -13.26
C SER A 334 24.41 11.03 -11.73
N ILE A 335 24.25 9.92 -10.99
CA ILE A 335 24.50 9.85 -9.55
C ILE A 335 25.91 10.32 -9.17
N ALA A 336 26.88 10.20 -10.08
CA ALA A 336 28.23 10.70 -9.89
C ALA A 336 28.28 12.22 -9.70
N ASN A 337 27.28 12.95 -10.21
CA ASN A 337 27.19 14.41 -10.14
C ASN A 337 26.48 14.93 -8.89
N ASP A 338 25.88 14.04 -8.07
CA ASP A 338 25.18 14.47 -6.87
C ASP A 338 26.14 15.10 -5.87
N GLU A 339 25.74 16.21 -5.29
CA GLU A 339 26.53 16.93 -4.29
C GLU A 339 26.75 16.12 -3.03
N VAL A 340 27.91 16.30 -2.42
CA VAL A 340 28.22 15.77 -1.10
C VAL A 340 27.84 16.81 -0.07
N ASN A 341 26.80 16.55 0.71
CA ASN A 341 26.41 17.41 1.81
C ASN A 341 27.21 17.04 3.05
N ALA A 342 28.12 17.89 3.46
CA ALA A 342 28.95 17.69 4.64
C ALA A 342 28.48 18.55 5.82
N THR A 343 28.52 17.97 7.02
CA THR A 343 28.23 18.61 8.29
C THR A 343 29.49 18.62 9.17
N ILE A 344 29.59 19.56 10.08
CA ILE A 344 30.68 19.63 11.05
C ILE A 344 30.06 19.76 12.42
N GLU A 345 30.51 18.91 13.33
CA GLU A 345 30.15 18.93 14.75
C GLU A 345 31.42 19.03 15.58
N LEU A 346 31.42 19.89 16.59
CA LEU A 346 32.51 20.07 17.56
C LEU A 346 32.01 19.61 18.94
N ASP A 347 32.78 18.78 19.61
CA ASP A 347 32.51 18.43 21.00
C ASP A 347 33.16 19.41 22.00
N ALA A 348 32.86 19.23 23.29
CA ALA A 348 33.39 20.07 24.36
C ALA A 348 34.93 19.95 24.54
N PHE A 349 35.58 19.00 23.90
CA PHE A 349 37.00 18.71 23.94
C PHE A 349 37.75 19.15 22.69
N ASN A 350 37.07 19.92 21.80
CA ASN A 350 37.57 20.32 20.47
C ASN A 350 37.89 19.14 19.52
N ASN A 351 37.21 18.01 19.66
CA ASN A 351 37.21 17.03 18.60
C ASN A 351 36.18 17.43 17.55
N CYS A 352 36.59 17.35 16.31
CA CYS A 352 35.74 17.65 15.15
C CYS A 352 35.27 16.38 14.49
N THR A 353 33.96 16.23 14.31
CA THR A 353 33.38 15.20 13.49
C THR A 353 32.84 15.79 12.19
N ILE A 354 33.39 15.36 11.06
CA ILE A 354 32.92 15.73 9.73
C ILE A 354 32.05 14.58 9.23
N GLY A 355 30.75 14.82 9.12
CA GLY A 355 29.77 13.87 8.58
C GLY A 355 29.41 14.22 7.14
N TRP A 356 29.06 13.24 6.31
CA TRP A 356 28.52 13.48 4.96
C TRP A 356 27.58 12.37 4.51
N ASN A 357 26.67 12.71 3.56
CA ASN A 357 25.87 11.73 2.87
C ASN A 357 26.77 10.82 2.00
N SER A 358 26.57 9.53 2.08
CA SER A 358 27.48 8.54 1.52
C SER A 358 26.72 7.47 0.73
N LEU A 359 27.40 6.92 -0.28
CA LEU A 359 26.88 5.83 -1.12
C LEU A 359 27.99 4.77 -1.28
N PRO A 360 27.66 3.47 -1.18
CA PRO A 360 28.64 2.37 -1.25
C PRO A 360 29.48 2.34 -2.55
N SER A 361 28.91 2.84 -3.66
CA SER A 361 29.57 2.85 -4.97
C SER A 361 30.66 3.92 -5.13
N PHE A 362 30.89 4.76 -4.09
CA PHE A 362 31.84 5.86 -4.15
C PHE A 362 32.89 5.77 -3.05
N SER A 363 34.03 6.35 -3.34
CA SER A 363 35.08 6.60 -2.37
C SER A 363 35.13 8.10 -2.06
N TYR A 364 35.34 8.44 -0.79
CA TYR A 364 35.31 9.80 -0.28
C TYR A 364 36.68 10.18 0.29
N LYS A 365 37.08 11.42 0.04
CA LYS A 365 38.32 12.01 0.52
C LYS A 365 38.01 13.27 1.30
N VAL A 366 38.50 13.36 2.52
CA VAL A 366 38.40 14.54 3.35
C VAL A 366 39.70 15.33 3.22
N GLU A 367 39.58 16.63 2.96
CA GLU A 367 40.68 17.55 2.79
C GLU A 367 40.46 18.76 3.68
N ALA A 368 41.52 19.38 4.17
CA ALA A 368 41.49 20.61 4.96
C ALA A 368 42.32 21.74 4.36
N SER A 369 41.94 22.96 4.65
CA SER A 369 42.63 24.17 4.25
C SER A 369 42.53 25.23 5.34
N VAL A 370 43.53 26.07 5.47
CA VAL A 370 43.52 27.26 6.34
C VAL A 370 43.16 28.55 5.58
N ASP A 371 43.20 28.52 4.26
CA ASP A 371 43.07 29.69 3.37
C ASP A 371 41.99 29.57 2.31
N LEU A 372 41.22 28.48 2.27
CA LEU A 372 40.20 28.11 1.26
C LEU A 372 40.76 27.92 -0.16
N LYS A 373 42.07 27.97 -0.34
CA LYS A 373 42.70 27.81 -1.67
C LYS A 373 43.51 26.55 -1.76
N ASN A 374 44.29 26.26 -0.73
CA ASN A 374 45.20 25.13 -0.71
C ASN A 374 44.64 24.03 0.20
N PHE A 375 44.07 23.00 -0.37
CA PHE A 375 43.51 21.88 0.37
C PHE A 375 44.48 20.69 0.40
N SER A 376 44.78 20.21 1.60
CA SER A 376 45.61 19.03 1.84
C SER A 376 44.76 17.87 2.34
N PRO A 377 45.02 16.63 1.88
CA PRO A 377 44.26 15.46 2.29
C PRO A 377 44.48 15.15 3.77
N LEU A 378 43.38 14.93 4.51
CA LEU A 378 43.39 14.45 5.88
C LEU A 378 43.20 12.93 5.92
N SER A 379 42.52 12.37 4.93
CA SER A 379 42.30 10.91 4.80
C SER A 379 42.62 10.44 3.40
N GLY A 380 43.04 9.20 3.25
CA GLY A 380 42.96 8.48 1.99
C GLY A 380 41.49 8.27 1.56
N GLY A 381 41.27 7.67 0.37
CA GLY A 381 39.93 7.33 -0.08
C GLY A 381 39.23 6.40 0.92
N GLN A 382 38.15 6.88 1.51
CA GLN A 382 37.29 6.07 2.38
C GLN A 382 36.15 5.50 1.54
N GLN A 383 35.95 4.20 1.60
CA GLN A 383 34.81 3.55 0.94
C GLN A 383 33.51 4.12 1.52
N GLY A 384 32.54 4.42 0.65
CA GLY A 384 31.23 4.87 1.08
C GLY A 384 30.49 3.76 1.83
N HIS A 385 29.71 4.16 2.80
CA HIS A 385 28.75 3.32 3.52
C HIS A 385 27.33 3.68 3.13
N GLU A 386 26.37 2.86 3.51
CA GLU A 386 24.98 3.19 3.35
C GLU A 386 24.63 4.43 4.21
N TYR A 387 24.00 5.40 3.59
CA TYR A 387 23.47 6.66 4.17
C TYR A 387 24.51 7.70 4.57
N THR A 388 25.47 7.38 5.42
CA THR A 388 26.42 8.37 5.94
C THR A 388 27.81 7.80 6.20
N ASN A 389 28.83 8.65 6.03
CA ASN A 389 30.18 8.44 6.52
C ASN A 389 30.57 9.56 7.46
N SER A 390 31.59 9.32 8.29
CA SER A 390 32.18 10.34 9.12
C SER A 390 33.70 10.19 9.22
N PHE A 391 34.35 11.32 9.52
CA PHE A 391 35.78 11.41 9.81
C PHE A 391 35.96 12.20 11.07
N ASN A 392 36.69 11.66 12.03
CA ASN A 392 36.98 12.29 13.31
C ASN A 392 38.38 12.84 13.34
N LEU A 393 38.55 14.07 13.83
CA LEU A 393 39.78 14.80 13.90
C LEU A 393 39.88 15.51 15.26
N SER A 394 40.98 15.32 15.97
CA SER A 394 41.27 16.18 17.14
C SER A 394 41.95 17.45 16.66
N MET A 395 41.44 18.60 17.11
CA MET A 395 41.91 19.93 16.68
C MET A 395 42.52 20.77 17.84
N PRO A 396 43.64 20.32 18.44
CA PRO A 396 44.25 21.12 19.48
C PRO A 396 44.92 22.37 18.85
N GLY A 397 44.33 23.54 19.14
CA GLY A 397 44.99 24.84 18.87
C GLY A 397 44.86 25.43 17.46
N ALA A 398 43.98 24.89 16.60
CA ALA A 398 43.73 25.52 15.30
C ALA A 398 42.73 26.67 15.42
N GLU A 399 43.10 27.88 15.06
CA GLU A 399 42.21 29.06 15.11
C GLU A 399 41.15 29.03 14.00
N LYS A 400 41.41 28.41 12.83
CA LYS A 400 40.50 28.32 11.70
C LYS A 400 40.89 27.20 10.74
N LEU A 401 39.94 26.31 10.43
CA LEU A 401 40.07 25.28 9.39
C LEU A 401 38.82 25.22 8.54
N PHE A 402 39.02 25.01 7.24
CA PHE A 402 37.95 24.73 6.26
C PHE A 402 38.09 23.30 5.79
N PHE A 403 36.97 22.60 5.59
CA PHE A 403 36.97 21.22 5.15
C PHE A 403 36.25 21.09 3.81
N ARG A 404 36.73 20.14 3.01
CA ARG A 404 36.09 19.74 1.78
C ARG A 404 36.02 18.20 1.72
N VAL A 405 34.85 17.69 1.41
CA VAL A 405 34.66 16.27 1.12
C VAL A 405 34.45 16.12 -0.39
N THR A 406 35.31 15.34 -1.02
CA THR A 406 35.22 15.04 -2.46
C THR A 406 34.90 13.58 -2.66
N LYS A 407 34.04 13.28 -3.64
CA LYS A 407 33.67 11.90 -3.98
C LYS A 407 34.25 11.50 -5.35
N THR A 408 34.67 10.25 -5.45
CA THR A 408 35.11 9.62 -6.70
C THR A 408 34.47 8.26 -6.81
N VAL A 409 34.25 7.77 -8.03
CA VAL A 409 33.76 6.40 -8.23
C VAL A 409 34.76 5.43 -7.61
N ALA A 410 34.30 4.52 -6.77
CA ALA A 410 35.16 3.50 -6.19
C ALA A 410 35.77 2.66 -7.33
N LYS A 411 37.08 2.50 -7.29
CA LYS A 411 37.76 1.55 -8.22
C LYS A 411 37.55 0.16 -7.63
N ASN A 412 36.84 -0.68 -8.36
CA ASN A 412 36.75 -2.11 -8.07
C ASN A 412 38.13 -2.77 -8.11
#